data_bb2b29687515e2be976b10221bbeeb09
#
_entry.id   bb2b29687515e2be976b10221bbeeb09
#
_cell.length_a   1.000
_cell.length_b   1.000
_cell.length_c   1.000
_cell.angle_alpha   90.00
_cell.angle_beta   90.00
_cell.angle_gamma   90.00
#
_symmetry.space_group_name_H-M   'P 1'
#
loop_
_entity.id
_entity.type
_entity.pdbx_description
1 polymer ?
#
loop_
_entity_poly.entity_id
_entity_poly.type
_entity_poly.pdbx_seq_one_letter_code
_entity_poly.pdbx_strand_id
1 'polypeptide(L)'
;MKHWLKKELALGLVLCLFVVMLAACGSSNNKEAATSGNASGNTGSNASANAVAEESSLADLEAKAKEEGSVVSVGMPDSWANWKDTWEDLQSKYSLKHTDTDMSSAEEIAKFEAEKDKPTADIGDVGIAFGPVAVDKGVAQAYKTSYWDEIPDWAKDSEGHWIVGYQGSISIFTNTQLVQSAPQSWEDLKNGDYKIIVGDVTKAAQAQMAVLAAAIAYGGDESNIEPGIAYFEELAKKGRLSNAEASLANIEKGEVQVTLLWDFNALNYKDQLGADKFSVAVPKEGSVVSGYATIINKYAPHPNAAKVAREYILSDEGQINLAKGYARPIRESVKLPEDVAAKLLPTEAYTNVKPVADYKVWEETAKTLPQLWQERVLIHMN
;
A
#
# COMPACT_ATOMS: atom_id res chain seq x y z
N MET A 1 -52.87 12.61 18.75
CA MET A 1 -52.95 12.05 20.10
C MET A 1 -51.55 11.63 20.48
N LYS A 2 -50.78 12.50 21.16
CA LYS A 2 -50.45 12.53 22.59
C LYS A 2 -49.89 11.19 23.10
N HIS A 3 -48.58 11.09 23.37
CA HIS A 3 -47.85 11.25 24.65
C HIS A 3 -46.36 10.97 24.36
N TRP A 4 -45.41 11.77 24.48
CA TRP A 4 -44.76 12.57 25.52
C TRP A 4 -44.41 11.77 26.79
N LEU A 5 -43.11 11.45 26.99
CA LEU A 5 -42.48 11.52 28.33
C LEU A 5 -40.95 11.65 28.19
N LYS A 6 -40.49 12.77 28.72
CA LYS A 6 -39.10 13.06 29.12
C LYS A 6 -38.73 12.26 30.35
N LYS A 7 -37.47 11.89 30.52
CA LYS A 7 -36.81 11.89 31.83
C LYS A 7 -35.32 12.17 31.72
N GLU A 8 -34.93 13.05 32.50
CA GLU A 8 -33.75 13.80 32.81
C GLU A 8 -32.67 13.02 33.55
N LEU A 9 -31.46 13.53 33.37
CA LEU A 9 -30.30 13.76 34.25
C LEU A 9 -30.12 12.92 35.52
N ALA A 10 -28.92 12.39 35.69
CA ALA A 10 -28.19 12.42 36.94
C ALA A 10 -26.68 12.51 36.73
N LEU A 11 -26.15 13.64 37.17
CA LEU A 11 -24.76 14.03 37.34
C LEU A 11 -24.19 13.27 38.56
N GLY A 12 -22.99 12.70 38.39
CA GLY A 12 -22.28 12.05 39.50
C GLY A 12 -20.78 12.34 39.42
N LEU A 13 -20.41 13.49 39.99
CA LEU A 13 -19.04 13.93 40.24
C LEU A 13 -18.48 13.18 41.45
N VAL A 14 -17.41 12.38 41.31
CA VAL A 14 -16.65 11.95 42.49
C VAL A 14 -15.18 12.31 42.25
N LEU A 15 -14.81 13.33 43.03
CA LEU A 15 -13.47 13.85 43.27
C LEU A 15 -12.85 13.02 44.39
N CYS A 16 -11.72 12.35 44.15
CA CYS A 16 -10.86 11.84 45.23
C CYS A 16 -9.42 12.23 44.97
N LEU A 17 -9.02 13.28 45.72
CA LEU A 17 -7.63 13.59 46.06
C LEU A 17 -7.12 12.57 47.10
N PHE A 18 -5.86 12.19 47.00
CA PHE A 18 -4.91 11.94 48.13
C PHE A 18 -3.57 11.55 47.54
N VAL A 19 -2.63 12.38 47.69
CA VAL A 19 -1.59 12.71 48.69
C VAL A 19 -0.25 12.06 48.41
N VAL A 20 0.68 12.95 48.17
CA VAL A 20 2.14 12.81 48.04
C VAL A 20 2.72 12.28 49.36
N MET A 21 3.70 11.34 49.23
CA MET A 21 4.75 11.21 50.24
C MET A 21 6.10 11.08 49.59
N LEU A 22 6.89 12.14 49.77
CA LEU A 22 8.35 12.13 49.66
C LEU A 22 8.95 11.46 50.93
N ALA A 23 9.94 10.64 50.73
CA ALA A 23 10.98 10.44 51.76
C ALA A 23 12.32 10.27 51.08
N ALA A 24 13.20 11.13 51.48
CA ALA A 24 14.57 11.31 51.00
C ALA A 24 15.57 10.60 51.91
N CYS A 25 16.79 10.58 51.40
CA CYS A 25 18.10 10.51 52.06
C CYS A 25 18.76 9.16 52.33
N GLY A 26 20.00 9.11 51.85
CA GLY A 26 21.05 8.30 52.40
C GLY A 26 22.28 8.17 51.49
N SER A 27 23.10 9.22 51.47
CA SER A 27 24.46 9.27 50.90
C SER A 27 25.44 8.62 51.86
N SER A 28 26.43 7.88 51.36
CA SER A 28 27.79 7.93 51.92
C SER A 28 28.83 7.34 50.95
N ASN A 29 29.76 8.19 50.63
CA ASN A 29 31.13 7.92 50.08
C ASN A 29 31.93 7.01 50.98
N ASN A 30 32.83 6.20 50.41
CA ASN A 30 34.23 6.21 50.83
C ASN A 30 35.16 5.70 49.73
N LYS A 31 36.29 6.38 49.68
CA LYS A 31 37.47 6.30 48.81
C LYS A 31 38.49 5.26 49.27
N GLU A 32 39.39 4.93 48.30
CA GLU A 32 40.80 4.55 48.39
C GLU A 32 41.13 3.15 48.92
N ALA A 33 42.02 2.38 48.31
CA ALA A 33 43.40 2.63 47.86
C ALA A 33 43.92 1.48 46.99
N ALA A 34 44.85 1.83 46.13
CA ALA A 34 45.65 0.95 45.29
C ALA A 34 46.63 0.06 46.10
N THR A 35 46.89 -1.14 45.58
CA THR A 35 48.23 -1.71 45.55
C THR A 35 48.42 -2.81 44.50
N SER A 36 49.49 -2.71 43.82
CA SER A 36 50.04 -3.56 42.78
C SER A 36 50.40 -4.97 43.25
N GLY A 37 50.30 -5.96 42.38
CA GLY A 37 50.86 -7.30 42.56
C GLY A 37 50.75 -8.12 41.29
N ASN A 38 51.86 -8.33 40.65
CA ASN A 38 52.13 -9.02 39.41
C ASN A 38 52.03 -10.55 39.61
N ALA A 39 51.50 -11.24 38.57
CA ALA A 39 52.11 -12.41 37.91
C ALA A 39 51.08 -13.50 37.49
N SER A 40 51.15 -13.76 36.23
CA SER A 40 51.20 -15.09 35.57
C SER A 40 49.90 -15.90 35.38
N GLY A 41 49.44 -15.89 34.15
CA GLY A 41 49.15 -17.09 33.35
C GLY A 41 47.94 -17.93 33.73
N ASN A 42 46.87 -17.74 32.98
CA ASN A 42 46.23 -18.90 32.40
C ASN A 42 45.28 -18.46 31.27
N THR A 43 45.48 -19.05 30.11
CA THR A 43 44.62 -18.96 28.94
C THR A 43 43.24 -19.53 29.25
N GLY A 44 42.26 -18.64 29.37
CA GLY A 44 40.85 -18.98 29.39
C GLY A 44 40.15 -18.12 28.37
N SER A 45 39.82 -18.68 27.23
CA SER A 45 39.04 -18.07 26.17
C SER A 45 37.65 -17.67 26.70
N ASN A 46 37.48 -16.40 27.01
CA ASN A 46 36.14 -15.81 27.11
C ASN A 46 35.60 -15.61 25.68
N ALA A 47 34.93 -16.63 25.20
CA ALA A 47 34.00 -16.47 24.10
C ALA A 47 32.88 -15.54 24.59
N SER A 48 32.97 -14.24 24.24
CA SER A 48 31.81 -13.37 24.18
C SER A 48 30.80 -14.03 23.23
N ALA A 49 29.77 -14.60 23.80
CA ALA A 49 28.60 -15.03 23.06
C ALA A 49 27.91 -13.77 22.51
N ASN A 50 28.34 -13.28 21.36
CA ASN A 50 27.47 -12.58 20.45
C ASN A 50 26.46 -13.63 20.00
N ALA A 51 25.27 -13.61 20.58
CA ALA A 51 24.13 -14.24 20.00
C ALA A 51 23.78 -13.48 18.69
N VAL A 52 24.51 -13.83 17.62
CA VAL A 52 24.02 -13.66 16.26
C VAL A 52 22.79 -14.56 16.22
N ALA A 53 21.60 -13.97 16.13
CA ALA A 53 20.41 -14.72 15.78
C ALA A 53 20.75 -15.41 14.45
N GLU A 54 20.90 -16.75 14.49
CA GLU A 54 21.02 -17.56 13.28
C GLU A 54 19.79 -17.23 12.44
N GLU A 55 19.98 -16.58 11.29
CA GLU A 55 18.98 -16.52 10.24
C GLU A 55 18.68 -17.98 9.89
N SER A 56 17.49 -18.45 10.27
CA SER A 56 17.03 -19.78 9.89
C SER A 56 17.06 -19.85 8.37
N SER A 57 17.62 -20.91 7.80
CA SER A 57 17.63 -21.09 6.34
C SER A 57 16.20 -21.00 5.79
N LEU A 58 16.05 -20.64 4.53
CA LEU A 58 14.71 -20.60 3.88
C LEU A 58 13.99 -21.95 4.03
N ALA A 59 14.72 -23.07 3.94
CA ALA A 59 14.17 -24.41 4.16
C ALA A 59 13.62 -24.61 5.59
N ASP A 60 14.30 -24.09 6.63
CA ASP A 60 13.81 -24.14 8.00
C ASP A 60 12.55 -23.27 8.18
N LEU A 61 12.50 -22.11 7.51
CA LEU A 61 11.35 -21.23 7.50
C LEU A 61 10.13 -21.93 6.86
N GLU A 62 10.33 -22.58 5.71
CA GLU A 62 9.30 -23.35 5.01
C GLU A 62 8.78 -24.52 5.84
N ALA A 63 9.67 -25.24 6.55
CA ALA A 63 9.27 -26.32 7.44
C ALA A 63 8.38 -25.81 8.58
N LYS A 64 8.74 -24.70 9.23
CA LYS A 64 7.95 -24.07 10.28
C LYS A 64 6.61 -23.56 9.76
N ALA A 65 6.58 -22.95 8.57
CA ALA A 65 5.34 -22.51 7.95
C ALA A 65 4.38 -23.68 7.67
N LYS A 66 4.90 -24.83 7.21
CA LYS A 66 4.09 -26.06 7.03
C LYS A 66 3.51 -26.57 8.35
N GLU A 67 4.24 -26.45 9.45
CA GLU A 67 3.74 -26.80 10.78
C GLU A 67 2.62 -25.84 11.23
N GLU A 68 2.71 -24.55 10.93
CA GLU A 68 1.65 -23.55 11.15
C GLU A 68 0.40 -23.84 10.28
N GLY A 69 0.57 -24.32 9.06
CA GLY A 69 -0.46 -24.91 8.20
C GLY A 69 -1.52 -23.95 7.65
N SER A 70 -1.42 -22.67 7.98
CA SER A 70 -2.35 -21.64 7.47
C SER A 70 -1.68 -20.27 7.39
N VAL A 71 -2.26 -19.39 6.53
CA VAL A 71 -1.97 -17.99 6.46
C VAL A 71 -3.28 -17.22 6.30
N VAL A 72 -3.46 -16.16 7.08
CA VAL A 72 -4.64 -15.30 7.03
C VAL A 72 -4.22 -13.94 6.53
N SER A 73 -4.76 -13.51 5.40
CA SER A 73 -4.50 -12.18 4.85
C SER A 73 -5.65 -11.19 5.09
N VAL A 74 -5.34 -9.93 4.90
CA VAL A 74 -6.30 -8.83 4.82
C VAL A 74 -5.95 -7.97 3.62
N GLY A 75 -6.97 -7.50 2.89
CA GLY A 75 -6.80 -6.65 1.71
C GLY A 75 -6.19 -7.35 0.49
N MET A 76 -6.24 -8.69 0.44
CA MET A 76 -5.64 -9.51 -0.62
C MET A 76 -6.67 -10.46 -1.26
N PRO A 77 -7.84 -9.96 -1.72
CA PRO A 77 -8.89 -10.81 -2.26
C PRO A 77 -8.50 -11.43 -3.60
N ASP A 78 -9.01 -12.59 -3.90
CA ASP A 78 -8.71 -13.40 -5.11
C ASP A 78 -8.76 -12.61 -6.42
N SER A 79 -9.71 -11.68 -6.53
CA SER A 79 -9.95 -10.90 -7.75
C SER A 79 -8.98 -9.72 -7.96
N TRP A 80 -8.24 -9.31 -6.94
CA TRP A 80 -7.30 -8.19 -7.01
C TRP A 80 -5.92 -8.69 -7.36
N ALA A 81 -5.29 -8.13 -8.42
CA ALA A 81 -3.94 -8.48 -8.86
C ALA A 81 -3.69 -10.00 -8.99
N ASN A 82 -4.75 -10.79 -9.19
CA ASN A 82 -4.68 -12.26 -9.28
C ASN A 82 -4.11 -12.94 -8.02
N TRP A 83 -4.43 -12.43 -6.83
CA TRP A 83 -4.02 -13.07 -5.58
C TRP A 83 -4.44 -14.55 -5.51
N LYS A 84 -5.51 -14.94 -6.20
CA LYS A 84 -5.98 -16.31 -6.29
C LYS A 84 -4.86 -17.29 -6.63
N ASP A 85 -4.15 -17.09 -7.73
CA ASP A 85 -3.07 -18.00 -8.16
C ASP A 85 -1.95 -18.08 -7.11
N THR A 86 -1.63 -16.94 -6.46
CA THR A 86 -0.64 -16.88 -5.39
C THR A 86 -1.04 -17.76 -4.20
N TRP A 87 -2.31 -17.68 -3.78
CA TRP A 87 -2.81 -18.50 -2.67
C TRP A 87 -2.93 -19.97 -3.03
N GLU A 88 -3.35 -20.31 -4.24
CA GLU A 88 -3.38 -21.67 -4.74
C GLU A 88 -1.98 -22.29 -4.78
N ASP A 89 -0.97 -21.55 -5.20
CA ASP A 89 0.42 -22.00 -5.20
C ASP A 89 0.98 -22.19 -3.79
N LEU A 90 0.71 -21.27 -2.87
CA LEU A 90 1.11 -21.41 -1.47
C LEU A 90 0.46 -22.63 -0.81
N GLN A 91 -0.81 -22.90 -1.12
CA GLN A 91 -1.48 -24.12 -0.69
C GLN A 91 -0.83 -25.38 -1.25
N SER A 92 -0.50 -25.39 -2.56
CA SER A 92 0.04 -26.57 -3.23
C SER A 92 1.48 -26.88 -2.83
N LYS A 93 2.32 -25.84 -2.69
CA LYS A 93 3.76 -25.98 -2.41
C LYS A 93 4.07 -26.12 -0.94
N TYR A 94 3.37 -25.37 -0.10
CA TYR A 94 3.68 -25.25 1.33
C TYR A 94 2.57 -25.77 2.24
N SER A 95 1.46 -26.28 1.66
CA SER A 95 0.30 -26.77 2.41
C SER A 95 -0.36 -25.69 3.30
N LEU A 96 -0.23 -24.43 2.95
CA LEU A 96 -0.79 -23.31 3.67
C LEU A 96 -2.25 -23.08 3.25
N LYS A 97 -3.20 -23.35 4.15
CA LYS A 97 -4.60 -22.98 3.94
C LYS A 97 -4.71 -21.46 4.04
N HIS A 98 -5.44 -20.86 3.10
CA HIS A 98 -5.60 -19.43 3.05
C HIS A 98 -7.03 -18.98 3.33
N THR A 99 -7.17 -17.83 3.98
CA THR A 99 -8.40 -17.05 4.08
C THR A 99 -8.06 -15.57 4.01
N ASP A 100 -8.90 -14.79 3.33
CA ASP A 100 -8.77 -13.34 3.24
C ASP A 100 -9.99 -12.62 3.79
N THR A 101 -9.78 -11.37 4.24
CA THR A 101 -10.85 -10.43 4.48
C THR A 101 -10.53 -9.14 3.73
N ASP A 102 -11.31 -8.85 2.69
CA ASP A 102 -11.14 -7.63 1.90
C ASP A 102 -11.44 -6.40 2.76
N MET A 103 -10.49 -5.46 2.79
CA MET A 103 -10.58 -4.20 3.51
C MET A 103 -9.60 -3.17 2.97
N SER A 104 -9.83 -1.90 3.30
CA SER A 104 -8.93 -0.81 2.92
C SER A 104 -7.64 -0.82 3.75
N SER A 105 -6.57 -0.23 3.20
CA SER A 105 -5.26 -0.14 3.88
C SER A 105 -5.32 0.46 5.28
N ALA A 106 -6.18 1.45 5.50
CA ALA A 106 -6.37 2.04 6.83
C ALA A 106 -7.04 1.07 7.81
N GLU A 107 -8.02 0.29 7.33
CA GLU A 107 -8.71 -0.72 8.14
C GLU A 107 -7.80 -1.89 8.48
N GLU A 108 -6.93 -2.31 7.57
CA GLU A 108 -5.92 -3.35 7.82
C GLU A 108 -5.00 -2.99 8.98
N ILE A 109 -4.42 -1.78 8.93
CA ILE A 109 -3.54 -1.28 10.00
C ILE A 109 -4.30 -1.11 11.31
N ALA A 110 -5.52 -0.57 11.27
CA ALA A 110 -6.35 -0.43 12.45
C ALA A 110 -6.71 -1.79 13.06
N LYS A 111 -6.96 -2.82 12.24
CA LYS A 111 -7.19 -4.19 12.69
C LYS A 111 -5.96 -4.77 13.38
N PHE A 112 -4.77 -4.66 12.79
CA PHE A 112 -3.53 -5.14 13.42
C PHE A 112 -3.28 -4.47 14.77
N GLU A 113 -3.57 -3.16 14.88
CA GLU A 113 -3.42 -2.41 16.12
C GLU A 113 -4.45 -2.82 17.18
N ALA A 114 -5.71 -2.96 16.80
CA ALA A 114 -6.80 -3.29 17.71
C ALA A 114 -6.73 -4.73 18.23
N GLU A 115 -6.21 -5.64 17.42
CA GLU A 115 -6.18 -7.07 17.71
C GLU A 115 -4.83 -7.57 18.26
N LYS A 116 -3.88 -6.69 18.59
CA LYS A 116 -2.52 -7.06 19.03
C LYS A 116 -2.46 -8.09 20.17
N ASP A 117 -3.45 -8.08 21.07
CA ASP A 117 -3.52 -9.03 22.19
C ASP A 117 -4.21 -10.35 21.81
N LYS A 118 -4.94 -10.38 20.68
CA LYS A 118 -5.62 -11.55 20.14
C LYS A 118 -5.69 -11.46 18.62
N PRO A 119 -4.56 -11.59 17.94
CA PRO A 119 -4.46 -11.36 16.50
C PRO A 119 -5.19 -12.46 15.71
N THR A 120 -5.77 -12.06 14.58
CA THR A 120 -6.52 -12.96 13.68
C THR A 120 -6.00 -12.92 12.25
N ALA A 121 -5.03 -12.07 11.93
CA ALA A 121 -4.45 -11.94 10.59
C ALA A 121 -2.93 -11.89 10.65
N ASP A 122 -2.30 -12.43 9.60
CA ASP A 122 -0.85 -12.64 9.51
C ASP A 122 -0.16 -11.61 8.60
N ILE A 123 -0.79 -11.27 7.48
CA ILE A 123 -0.21 -10.41 6.43
C ILE A 123 -1.29 -9.53 5.82
N GLY A 124 -0.91 -8.33 5.36
CA GLY A 124 -1.78 -7.40 4.65
C GLY A 124 -1.10 -6.83 3.41
N ASP A 125 -1.92 -6.22 2.51
CA ASP A 125 -1.49 -5.60 1.25
C ASP A 125 -1.97 -4.14 1.19
N VAL A 126 -1.17 -3.24 1.70
CA VAL A 126 -1.51 -1.83 1.83
C VAL A 126 -0.90 -0.97 0.72
N GLY A 127 -1.59 0.07 0.30
CA GLY A 127 -0.94 1.10 -0.52
C GLY A 127 0.33 1.61 0.15
N ILE A 128 1.40 1.79 -0.60
CA ILE A 128 2.76 2.06 -0.09
C ILE A 128 2.81 3.21 0.93
N ALA A 129 1.98 4.25 0.79
CA ALA A 129 1.89 5.35 1.74
C ALA A 129 1.51 4.91 3.17
N PHE A 130 0.89 3.75 3.32
CA PHE A 130 0.52 3.16 4.61
C PHE A 130 1.62 2.31 5.24
N GLY A 131 2.69 1.99 4.50
CA GLY A 131 3.86 1.30 5.02
C GLY A 131 4.48 2.00 6.23
N PRO A 132 4.90 3.28 6.11
CA PRO A 132 5.38 4.07 7.24
C PRO A 132 4.38 4.16 8.40
N VAL A 133 3.08 4.29 8.12
CA VAL A 133 2.02 4.33 9.15
C VAL A 133 2.00 3.04 9.97
N ALA A 134 2.17 1.88 9.33
CA ALA A 134 2.24 0.60 10.04
C ALA A 134 3.48 0.49 10.94
N VAL A 135 4.61 1.06 10.50
CA VAL A 135 5.84 1.16 11.29
C VAL A 135 5.64 2.06 12.51
N ASP A 136 5.10 3.26 12.32
CA ASP A 136 4.86 4.23 13.39
C ASP A 136 3.90 3.69 14.46
N LYS A 137 2.89 2.91 14.04
CA LYS A 137 1.96 2.22 14.96
C LYS A 137 2.57 0.97 15.59
N GLY A 138 3.76 0.55 15.17
CA GLY A 138 4.47 -0.61 15.72
C GLY A 138 3.78 -1.94 15.44
N VAL A 139 3.02 -2.05 14.35
CA VAL A 139 2.27 -3.26 13.97
C VAL A 139 2.93 -4.07 12.85
N ALA A 140 3.97 -3.53 12.21
CA ALA A 140 4.73 -4.21 11.17
C ALA A 140 5.91 -5.00 11.76
N GLN A 141 6.09 -6.24 11.31
CA GLN A 141 7.27 -7.07 11.59
C GLN A 141 8.31 -6.87 10.51
N ALA A 142 9.56 -6.58 10.90
CA ALA A 142 10.68 -6.53 9.99
C ALA A 142 11.03 -7.93 9.47
N TYR A 143 11.15 -8.06 8.16
CA TYR A 143 11.64 -9.26 7.50
C TYR A 143 12.15 -8.93 6.10
N LYS A 144 13.45 -9.04 5.88
CA LYS A 144 14.11 -8.91 4.58
C LYS A 144 14.07 -10.27 3.87
N THR A 145 13.52 -10.28 2.67
CA THR A 145 13.43 -11.52 1.88
C THR A 145 14.73 -11.86 1.19
N SER A 146 14.83 -13.07 0.66
CA SER A 146 15.95 -13.52 -0.18
C SER A 146 16.12 -12.67 -1.46
N TYR A 147 15.10 -11.95 -1.86
CA TYR A 147 15.09 -11.05 -3.02
C TYR A 147 15.37 -9.57 -2.67
N TRP A 148 15.79 -9.30 -1.44
CA TRP A 148 15.98 -7.94 -0.92
C TRP A 148 16.75 -6.99 -1.82
N ASP A 149 17.88 -7.45 -2.37
CA ASP A 149 18.78 -6.63 -3.18
C ASP A 149 18.24 -6.33 -4.59
N GLU A 150 17.20 -7.05 -5.01
CA GLU A 150 16.54 -6.84 -6.30
C GLU A 150 15.34 -5.87 -6.21
N ILE A 151 14.92 -5.51 -4.99
CA ILE A 151 13.83 -4.57 -4.77
C ILE A 151 14.38 -3.13 -4.81
N PRO A 152 13.80 -2.23 -5.63
CA PRO A 152 14.21 -0.82 -5.65
C PRO A 152 14.10 -0.15 -4.27
N ASP A 153 15.00 0.78 -3.97
CA ASP A 153 15.02 1.43 -2.65
C ASP A 153 13.73 2.18 -2.31
N TRP A 154 13.05 2.77 -3.32
CA TRP A 154 11.77 3.42 -3.11
C TRP A 154 10.63 2.46 -2.73
N ALA A 155 10.81 1.16 -2.98
CA ALA A 155 9.78 0.14 -2.84
C ALA A 155 9.93 -0.71 -1.56
N LYS A 156 10.76 -0.30 -0.62
CA LYS A 156 11.01 -1.05 0.62
C LYS A 156 11.37 -0.12 1.78
N ASP A 157 11.02 -0.53 2.99
CA ASP A 157 11.57 0.04 4.22
C ASP A 157 12.98 -0.48 4.47
N SER A 158 13.90 0.34 4.93
CA SER A 158 15.32 -0.05 5.16
C SER A 158 15.49 -1.26 6.06
N GLU A 159 14.58 -1.49 6.99
CA GLU A 159 14.57 -2.62 7.91
C GLU A 159 13.69 -3.78 7.46
N GLY A 160 12.92 -3.61 6.36
CA GLY A 160 12.05 -4.64 5.81
C GLY A 160 10.70 -4.78 6.50
N HIS A 161 10.22 -3.72 7.18
CA HIS A 161 8.89 -3.73 7.78
C HIS A 161 7.79 -3.80 6.72
N TRP A 162 8.01 -3.16 5.58
CA TRP A 162 7.14 -3.25 4.41
C TRP A 162 7.98 -3.39 3.14
N ILE A 163 7.46 -4.12 2.17
CA ILE A 163 8.06 -4.33 0.86
C ILE A 163 6.94 -4.32 -0.17
N VAL A 164 7.08 -3.52 -1.21
CA VAL A 164 6.14 -3.49 -2.33
C VAL A 164 6.17 -4.84 -3.05
N GLY A 165 5.01 -5.44 -3.21
CA GLY A 165 4.86 -6.71 -3.92
C GLY A 165 4.70 -6.53 -5.42
N TYR A 166 4.06 -5.45 -5.86
CA TYR A 166 3.79 -5.13 -7.26
C TYR A 166 3.53 -3.63 -7.43
N GLN A 167 3.57 -3.17 -8.65
CA GLN A 167 3.41 -1.76 -8.97
C GLN A 167 2.36 -1.53 -10.06
N GLY A 168 1.77 -0.34 -10.03
CA GLY A 168 0.88 0.18 -11.05
C GLY A 168 1.12 1.67 -11.27
N SER A 169 0.68 2.17 -12.41
CA SER A 169 0.77 3.58 -12.77
C SER A 169 -0.62 4.15 -13.04
N ILE A 170 -0.83 5.41 -12.71
CA ILE A 170 -2.09 6.07 -13.09
C ILE A 170 -2.17 6.13 -14.62
N SER A 171 -3.27 5.62 -15.14
CA SER A 171 -3.56 5.52 -16.56
C SER A 171 -4.92 6.13 -16.90
N ILE A 172 -5.14 6.38 -18.17
CA ILE A 172 -6.40 6.82 -18.75
C ILE A 172 -7.11 5.59 -19.31
N PHE A 173 -8.26 5.25 -18.74
CA PHE A 173 -9.16 4.24 -19.27
C PHE A 173 -10.28 4.91 -20.06
N THR A 174 -10.49 4.49 -21.28
CA THR A 174 -11.46 5.11 -22.21
C THR A 174 -12.38 4.08 -22.83
N ASN A 175 -13.69 4.33 -22.78
CA ASN A 175 -14.68 3.61 -23.58
C ASN A 175 -14.67 4.14 -25.02
N THR A 176 -14.08 3.38 -25.94
CA THR A 176 -13.91 3.78 -27.34
C THR A 176 -15.22 3.74 -28.15
N GLN A 177 -16.26 3.11 -27.61
CA GLN A 177 -17.59 3.16 -28.20
C GLN A 177 -18.29 4.51 -27.95
N LEU A 178 -17.91 5.22 -26.88
CA LEU A 178 -18.45 6.52 -26.49
C LEU A 178 -17.52 7.68 -26.85
N VAL A 179 -16.22 7.42 -26.96
CA VAL A 179 -15.19 8.43 -27.25
C VAL A 179 -14.39 8.01 -28.47
N GLN A 180 -14.64 8.69 -29.60
CA GLN A 180 -14.02 8.31 -30.90
C GLN A 180 -12.50 8.43 -30.93
N SER A 181 -11.94 9.43 -30.22
CA SER A 181 -10.51 9.65 -30.11
C SER A 181 -10.07 9.48 -28.66
N ALA A 182 -9.61 8.29 -28.32
CA ALA A 182 -9.18 7.98 -26.96
C ALA A 182 -7.97 8.84 -26.57
N PRO A 183 -8.04 9.62 -25.46
CA PRO A 183 -6.95 10.45 -24.99
C PRO A 183 -5.70 9.61 -24.64
N GLN A 184 -4.52 10.15 -24.98
CA GLN A 184 -3.20 9.55 -24.73
C GLN A 184 -2.32 10.45 -23.84
N SER A 185 -2.87 11.57 -23.41
CA SER A 185 -2.11 12.62 -22.72
C SER A 185 -3.04 13.43 -21.81
N TRP A 186 -2.47 14.15 -20.85
CA TRP A 186 -3.21 15.13 -20.03
C TRP A 186 -3.78 16.26 -20.90
N GLU A 187 -3.07 16.65 -21.95
CA GLU A 187 -3.54 17.66 -22.87
C GLU A 187 -4.74 17.19 -23.71
N ASP A 188 -4.75 15.92 -24.16
CA ASP A 188 -5.92 15.35 -24.82
C ASP A 188 -7.13 15.30 -23.88
N LEU A 189 -6.91 14.94 -22.59
CA LEU A 189 -7.97 14.98 -21.59
C LEU A 189 -8.55 16.38 -21.42
N LYS A 190 -7.69 17.40 -21.42
CA LYS A 190 -8.08 18.80 -21.26
C LYS A 190 -8.88 19.34 -22.42
N ASN A 191 -8.58 18.89 -23.64
CA ASN A 191 -9.16 19.39 -24.88
C ASN A 191 -10.34 18.56 -25.41
N GLY A 192 -10.61 17.38 -24.87
CA GLY A 192 -11.74 16.55 -25.27
C GLY A 192 -13.12 17.14 -24.87
N ASP A 193 -14.20 16.48 -25.26
CA ASP A 193 -15.59 16.88 -24.98
C ASP A 193 -16.39 15.86 -24.13
N TYR A 194 -15.70 14.85 -23.60
CA TYR A 194 -16.24 13.76 -22.77
C TYR A 194 -16.16 14.07 -21.28
N LYS A 195 -16.91 13.32 -20.47
CA LYS A 195 -16.82 13.36 -19.01
C LYS A 195 -15.67 12.48 -18.51
N ILE A 196 -15.01 12.96 -17.47
CA ILE A 196 -13.88 12.28 -16.81
C ILE A 196 -14.24 11.98 -15.37
N ILE A 197 -14.02 10.74 -14.95
CA ILE A 197 -14.15 10.31 -13.57
C ILE A 197 -12.75 10.21 -12.97
N VAL A 198 -12.50 10.91 -11.85
CA VAL A 198 -11.24 10.86 -11.11
C VAL A 198 -11.33 9.88 -9.93
N GLY A 199 -12.54 9.67 -9.42
CA GLY A 199 -12.82 8.98 -8.17
C GLY A 199 -12.94 9.95 -6.99
N ASP A 200 -13.12 9.39 -5.79
CA ASP A 200 -13.26 10.19 -4.57
C ASP A 200 -11.89 10.57 -4.00
N VAL A 201 -11.38 11.74 -4.35
CA VAL A 201 -10.08 12.27 -3.88
C VAL A 201 -10.06 12.47 -2.36
N THR A 202 -11.22 12.54 -1.71
CA THR A 202 -11.29 12.72 -0.25
C THR A 202 -11.00 11.42 0.52
N LYS A 203 -11.03 10.26 -0.16
CA LYS A 203 -10.94 8.93 0.50
C LYS A 203 -10.03 7.94 -0.22
N ALA A 204 -10.01 7.98 -1.56
CA ALA A 204 -9.38 6.94 -2.36
C ALA A 204 -7.95 7.29 -2.75
N ALA A 205 -6.99 6.45 -2.37
CA ALA A 205 -5.58 6.63 -2.72
C ALA A 205 -5.36 6.73 -4.23
N GLN A 206 -6.03 5.91 -5.04
CA GLN A 206 -5.96 5.98 -6.51
C GLN A 206 -6.36 7.36 -7.05
N ALA A 207 -7.44 7.96 -6.52
CA ALA A 207 -7.90 9.28 -6.94
C ALA A 207 -6.93 10.38 -6.50
N GLN A 208 -6.33 10.28 -5.32
CA GLN A 208 -5.29 11.20 -4.86
C GLN A 208 -4.03 11.11 -5.73
N MET A 209 -3.63 9.89 -6.09
CA MET A 209 -2.50 9.67 -7.00
C MET A 209 -2.79 10.17 -8.42
N ALA A 210 -4.04 10.18 -8.87
CA ALA A 210 -4.39 10.82 -10.14
C ALA A 210 -4.18 12.34 -10.12
N VAL A 211 -4.44 13.00 -8.98
CA VAL A 211 -4.13 14.42 -8.81
C VAL A 211 -2.62 14.66 -8.78
N LEU A 212 -1.86 13.81 -8.09
CA LEU A 212 -0.39 13.87 -8.08
C LEU A 212 0.19 13.63 -9.47
N ALA A 213 -0.32 12.65 -10.22
CA ALA A 213 0.12 12.38 -11.59
C ALA A 213 -0.06 13.61 -12.51
N ALA A 214 -1.19 14.30 -12.40
CA ALA A 214 -1.42 15.55 -13.10
C ALA A 214 -0.46 16.65 -12.61
N ALA A 215 -0.20 16.77 -11.30
CA ALA A 215 0.75 17.73 -10.77
C ALA A 215 2.15 17.49 -11.34
N ILE A 216 2.66 16.27 -11.32
CA ILE A 216 3.96 15.90 -11.88
C ILE A 216 4.05 16.24 -13.37
N ALA A 217 2.99 15.96 -14.15
CA ALA A 217 2.95 16.26 -15.58
C ALA A 217 3.05 17.77 -15.89
N TYR A 218 2.58 18.61 -14.96
CA TYR A 218 2.61 20.08 -15.09
C TYR A 218 3.65 20.75 -14.20
N GLY A 219 4.71 20.02 -13.80
CA GLY A 219 5.89 20.57 -13.12
C GLY A 219 5.75 20.71 -11.60
N GLY A 220 4.76 20.08 -11.01
CA GLY A 220 4.64 19.87 -9.57
C GLY A 220 5.29 18.57 -9.11
N ASP A 221 5.12 18.27 -7.84
CA ASP A 221 5.59 17.06 -7.17
C ASP A 221 4.76 16.77 -5.90
N GLU A 222 5.18 15.82 -5.08
CA GLU A 222 4.51 15.48 -3.82
C GLU A 222 4.49 16.63 -2.78
N SER A 223 5.37 17.62 -2.89
CA SER A 223 5.36 18.82 -2.04
C SER A 223 4.56 19.96 -2.63
N ASN A 224 4.29 19.91 -3.94
CA ASN A 224 3.59 20.93 -4.70
C ASN A 224 2.49 20.34 -5.57
N ILE A 225 1.33 20.07 -4.98
CA ILE A 225 0.17 19.52 -5.65
C ILE A 225 -0.64 20.55 -6.47
N GLU A 226 -0.31 21.84 -6.35
CA GLU A 226 -1.06 22.96 -6.93
C GLU A 226 -1.29 22.84 -8.44
N PRO A 227 -0.32 22.43 -9.29
CA PRO A 227 -0.57 22.25 -10.72
C PRO A 227 -1.64 21.20 -11.02
N GLY A 228 -1.72 20.12 -10.22
CA GLY A 228 -2.74 19.07 -10.35
C GLY A 228 -4.12 19.58 -9.94
N ILE A 229 -4.23 20.31 -8.85
CA ILE A 229 -5.49 20.94 -8.40
C ILE A 229 -5.98 21.93 -9.47
N ALA A 230 -5.11 22.80 -9.98
CA ALA A 230 -5.48 23.79 -11.00
C ALA A 230 -5.97 23.11 -12.30
N TYR A 231 -5.35 22.00 -12.68
CA TYR A 231 -5.76 21.19 -13.83
C TYR A 231 -7.19 20.67 -13.69
N PHE A 232 -7.52 20.05 -12.56
CA PHE A 232 -8.86 19.51 -12.33
C PHE A 232 -9.89 20.61 -12.04
N GLU A 233 -9.52 21.70 -11.43
CA GLU A 233 -10.37 22.88 -11.27
C GLU A 233 -10.83 23.43 -12.63
N GLU A 234 -9.92 23.53 -13.59
CA GLU A 234 -10.25 23.97 -14.95
C GLU A 234 -11.25 23.00 -15.62
N LEU A 235 -11.05 21.68 -15.49
CA LEU A 235 -11.96 20.66 -16.00
C LEU A 235 -13.33 20.73 -15.32
N ALA A 236 -13.37 20.95 -14.01
CA ALA A 236 -14.61 21.09 -13.26
C ALA A 236 -15.41 22.33 -13.72
N LYS A 237 -14.75 23.49 -13.86
CA LYS A 237 -15.37 24.74 -14.39
C LYS A 237 -15.93 24.58 -15.80
N LYS A 238 -15.32 23.72 -16.62
CA LYS A 238 -15.84 23.36 -17.95
C LYS A 238 -16.94 22.30 -17.89
N GLY A 239 -17.34 21.85 -16.68
CA GLY A 239 -18.33 20.78 -16.50
C GLY A 239 -17.88 19.43 -17.03
N ARG A 240 -16.56 19.16 -17.09
CA ARG A 240 -15.96 17.95 -17.67
C ARG A 240 -15.76 16.82 -16.65
N LEU A 241 -15.85 17.10 -15.37
CA LEU A 241 -15.76 16.07 -14.34
C LEU A 241 -17.12 15.45 -14.02
N SER A 242 -17.11 14.21 -13.57
CA SER A 242 -18.27 13.44 -13.13
C SER A 242 -18.01 12.80 -11.78
N ASN A 243 -19.02 12.80 -10.90
CA ASN A 243 -19.03 12.12 -9.60
C ASN A 243 -19.52 10.66 -9.70
N ALA A 244 -19.77 10.13 -10.91
CA ALA A 244 -20.12 8.74 -11.07
C ALA A 244 -19.00 7.82 -10.57
N GLU A 245 -19.36 6.62 -10.14
CA GLU A 245 -18.40 5.61 -9.76
C GLU A 245 -17.90 4.86 -11.00
N ALA A 246 -16.58 4.68 -11.13
CA ALA A 246 -15.97 3.88 -12.19
C ALA A 246 -15.93 2.39 -11.83
N SER A 247 -17.05 1.83 -11.40
CA SER A 247 -17.18 0.39 -11.14
C SER A 247 -17.31 -0.39 -12.45
N LEU A 248 -16.93 -1.68 -12.42
CA LEU A 248 -17.06 -2.57 -13.57
C LEU A 248 -18.50 -2.55 -14.15
N ALA A 249 -19.51 -2.57 -13.26
CA ALA A 249 -20.91 -2.53 -13.64
C ALA A 249 -21.31 -1.23 -14.36
N ASN A 250 -20.81 -0.08 -13.93
CA ASN A 250 -21.09 1.22 -14.56
C ASN A 250 -20.35 1.38 -15.89
N ILE A 251 -19.14 0.81 -16.00
CA ILE A 251 -18.39 0.76 -17.26
C ILE A 251 -19.14 -0.11 -18.27
N GLU A 252 -19.62 -1.29 -17.87
CA GLU A 252 -20.41 -2.20 -18.72
C GLU A 252 -21.69 -1.58 -19.24
N LYS A 253 -22.38 -0.79 -18.39
CA LYS A 253 -23.60 -0.06 -18.79
C LYS A 253 -23.34 1.15 -19.70
N GLY A 254 -22.07 1.51 -19.95
CA GLY A 254 -21.72 2.69 -20.75
C GLY A 254 -21.90 4.03 -20.00
N GLU A 255 -21.94 4.02 -18.68
CA GLU A 255 -22.04 5.24 -17.86
C GLU A 255 -20.69 5.94 -17.68
N VAL A 256 -19.59 5.29 -18.04
CA VAL A 256 -18.21 5.77 -17.92
C VAL A 256 -17.62 6.02 -19.31
N GLN A 257 -17.33 7.28 -19.65
CA GLN A 257 -16.66 7.66 -20.89
C GLN A 257 -15.15 7.55 -20.75
N VAL A 258 -14.59 8.25 -19.77
CA VAL A 258 -13.15 8.26 -19.43
C VAL A 258 -13.00 8.22 -17.92
N THR A 259 -12.03 7.45 -17.42
CA THR A 259 -11.68 7.44 -16.00
C THR A 259 -10.18 7.27 -15.80
N LEU A 260 -9.69 7.73 -14.66
CA LEU A 260 -8.30 7.58 -14.22
C LEU A 260 -8.22 6.42 -13.25
N LEU A 261 -7.45 5.39 -13.61
CA LEU A 261 -7.30 4.15 -12.85
C LEU A 261 -5.83 3.75 -12.78
N TRP A 262 -5.47 2.89 -11.82
CA TRP A 262 -4.27 2.10 -11.95
C TRP A 262 -4.30 1.30 -13.25
N ASP A 263 -3.20 1.21 -13.96
CA ASP A 263 -3.10 0.52 -15.25
C ASP A 263 -3.48 -0.97 -15.15
N PHE A 264 -3.15 -1.64 -14.05
CA PHE A 264 -3.56 -3.04 -13.85
C PHE A 264 -5.09 -3.19 -13.71
N ASN A 265 -5.77 -2.25 -13.02
CA ASN A 265 -7.24 -2.24 -12.96
C ASN A 265 -7.85 -1.93 -14.32
N ALA A 266 -7.29 -0.95 -15.02
CA ALA A 266 -7.75 -0.57 -16.35
C ALA A 266 -7.61 -1.72 -17.36
N LEU A 267 -6.48 -2.43 -17.35
CA LEU A 267 -6.24 -3.59 -18.21
C LEU A 267 -7.15 -4.77 -17.85
N ASN A 268 -7.36 -5.01 -16.56
CA ASN A 268 -8.27 -6.05 -16.09
C ASN A 268 -9.72 -5.77 -16.53
N TYR A 269 -10.21 -4.54 -16.38
CA TYR A 269 -11.56 -4.15 -16.84
C TYR A 269 -11.68 -4.26 -18.35
N LYS A 270 -10.66 -3.83 -19.09
CA LYS A 270 -10.61 -3.97 -20.54
C LYS A 270 -10.74 -5.43 -20.99
N ASP A 271 -10.05 -6.36 -20.33
CA ASP A 271 -10.10 -7.78 -20.66
C ASP A 271 -11.48 -8.39 -20.35
N GLN A 272 -12.02 -8.09 -19.16
CA GLN A 272 -13.31 -8.61 -18.72
C GLN A 272 -14.50 -8.12 -19.58
N LEU A 273 -14.46 -6.88 -20.06
CA LEU A 273 -15.57 -6.24 -20.76
C LEU A 273 -15.46 -6.27 -22.30
N GLY A 274 -14.32 -6.73 -22.82
CA GLY A 274 -14.03 -6.83 -24.25
C GLY A 274 -12.94 -5.85 -24.68
N ALA A 275 -11.79 -6.40 -24.99
CA ALA A 275 -10.56 -5.67 -25.21
C ALA A 275 -10.59 -4.64 -26.36
N ASP A 276 -11.47 -4.83 -27.34
CA ASP A 276 -11.69 -3.96 -28.50
C ASP A 276 -12.53 -2.71 -28.19
N LYS A 277 -13.24 -2.71 -27.07
CA LYS A 277 -14.16 -1.62 -26.68
C LYS A 277 -13.49 -0.55 -25.84
N PHE A 278 -12.27 -0.80 -25.35
CA PHE A 278 -11.62 0.08 -24.39
C PHE A 278 -10.16 0.34 -24.77
N SER A 279 -9.70 1.53 -24.47
CA SER A 279 -8.29 1.93 -24.55
C SER A 279 -7.73 2.18 -23.14
N VAL A 280 -6.46 1.80 -22.95
CA VAL A 280 -5.69 2.12 -21.74
C VAL A 280 -4.42 2.82 -22.20
N ALA A 281 -4.11 3.96 -21.62
CA ALA A 281 -2.91 4.72 -21.92
C ALA A 281 -2.31 5.35 -20.66
N VAL A 282 -1.00 5.26 -20.50
CA VAL A 282 -0.28 6.09 -19.53
C VAL A 282 -0.07 7.46 -20.16
N PRO A 283 -0.43 8.59 -19.49
CA PRO A 283 -0.28 9.92 -20.07
C PRO A 283 1.16 10.23 -20.49
N LYS A 284 1.34 10.75 -21.70
CA LYS A 284 2.66 10.97 -22.33
C LYS A 284 3.54 11.99 -21.60
N GLU A 285 2.93 13.02 -21.01
CA GLU A 285 3.66 14.07 -20.28
C GLU A 285 4.24 13.57 -18.96
N GLY A 286 3.64 12.53 -18.39
CA GLY A 286 4.07 11.91 -17.15
C GLY A 286 2.93 11.34 -16.35
N SER A 287 3.29 10.47 -15.44
CA SER A 287 2.38 9.87 -14.48
C SER A 287 3.14 9.49 -13.21
N VAL A 288 2.42 8.99 -12.23
CA VAL A 288 3.00 8.45 -11.00
C VAL A 288 2.92 6.93 -11.00
N VAL A 289 4.02 6.27 -10.61
CA VAL A 289 4.01 4.88 -10.19
C VAL A 289 3.86 4.82 -8.69
N SER A 290 3.06 3.87 -8.26
CA SER A 290 2.93 3.50 -6.86
C SER A 290 2.79 1.98 -6.78
N GLY A 291 2.69 1.45 -5.59
CA GLY A 291 2.55 0.02 -5.40
C GLY A 291 1.78 -0.30 -4.13
N TYR A 292 1.58 -1.57 -3.95
CA TYR A 292 1.03 -2.13 -2.75
C TYR A 292 2.11 -2.90 -2.01
N ALA A 293 2.24 -2.60 -0.73
CA ALA A 293 3.28 -3.15 0.12
C ALA A 293 2.71 -4.22 1.03
N THR A 294 3.35 -5.38 1.05
CA THR A 294 3.04 -6.41 2.03
C THR A 294 3.51 -5.97 3.41
N ILE A 295 2.66 -6.10 4.41
CA ILE A 295 2.94 -5.89 5.83
C ILE A 295 2.73 -7.19 6.57
N ILE A 296 3.78 -7.76 7.16
CA ILE A 296 3.64 -8.87 8.09
C ILE A 296 3.20 -8.30 9.43
N ASN A 297 2.07 -8.77 9.94
CA ASN A 297 1.60 -8.37 11.26
C ASN A 297 2.61 -8.78 12.34
N LYS A 298 3.08 -7.82 13.15
CA LYS A 298 4.02 -8.10 14.23
C LYS A 298 3.52 -9.12 15.24
N TYR A 299 2.21 -9.25 15.35
CA TYR A 299 1.51 -10.14 16.28
C TYR A 299 0.93 -11.37 15.57
N ALA A 300 1.34 -11.63 14.32
CA ALA A 300 0.81 -12.70 13.48
C ALA A 300 0.68 -14.04 14.22
N PRO A 301 -0.48 -14.72 14.15
CA PRO A 301 -0.64 -16.08 14.66
C PRO A 301 0.27 -17.08 13.95
N HIS A 302 0.55 -16.86 12.65
CA HIS A 302 1.36 -17.73 11.79
C HIS A 302 2.53 -16.95 11.17
N PRO A 303 3.52 -16.52 11.99
CA PRO A 303 4.57 -15.59 11.52
C PRO A 303 5.52 -16.19 10.49
N ASN A 304 5.73 -17.51 10.49
CA ASN A 304 6.56 -18.17 9.49
C ASN A 304 5.81 -18.33 8.16
N ALA A 305 4.52 -18.64 8.20
CA ALA A 305 3.66 -18.69 7.02
C ALA A 305 3.56 -17.30 6.34
N ALA A 306 3.44 -16.22 7.11
CA ALA A 306 3.46 -14.85 6.58
C ALA A 306 4.78 -14.49 5.89
N LYS A 307 5.92 -14.92 6.45
CA LYS A 307 7.24 -14.72 5.82
C LYS A 307 7.39 -15.55 4.56
N VAL A 308 6.96 -16.82 4.54
CA VAL A 308 6.95 -17.67 3.34
C VAL A 308 6.03 -17.07 2.27
N ALA A 309 4.87 -16.53 2.65
CA ALA A 309 4.00 -15.82 1.72
C ALA A 309 4.71 -14.62 1.09
N ARG A 310 5.42 -13.78 1.86
CA ARG A 310 6.19 -12.65 1.33
C ARG A 310 7.36 -13.11 0.43
N GLU A 311 8.08 -14.18 0.79
CA GLU A 311 9.11 -14.79 -0.08
C GLU A 311 8.50 -15.22 -1.42
N TYR A 312 7.37 -15.93 -1.38
CA TYR A 312 6.70 -16.39 -2.59
C TYR A 312 6.19 -15.23 -3.46
N ILE A 313 5.55 -14.23 -2.86
CA ILE A 313 5.05 -13.03 -3.56
C ILE A 313 6.18 -12.35 -4.36
N LEU A 314 7.39 -12.31 -3.79
CA LEU A 314 8.56 -11.69 -4.42
C LEU A 314 9.39 -12.65 -5.27
N SER A 315 9.08 -13.95 -5.31
CA SER A 315 9.71 -14.90 -6.21
C SER A 315 9.33 -14.65 -7.68
N ASP A 316 10.05 -15.25 -8.63
CA ASP A 316 9.71 -15.13 -10.05
C ASP A 316 8.29 -15.63 -10.32
N GLU A 317 7.89 -16.74 -9.72
CA GLU A 317 6.55 -17.32 -9.89
C GLU A 317 5.46 -16.40 -9.30
N GLY A 318 5.66 -15.87 -8.09
CA GLY A 318 4.72 -14.93 -7.46
C GLY A 318 4.59 -13.64 -8.27
N GLN A 319 5.69 -13.10 -8.76
CA GLN A 319 5.68 -11.92 -9.63
C GLN A 319 4.99 -12.19 -10.99
N ILE A 320 5.14 -13.40 -11.54
CA ILE A 320 4.42 -13.81 -12.75
C ILE A 320 2.92 -13.96 -12.47
N ASN A 321 2.53 -14.50 -11.31
CA ASN A 321 1.11 -14.61 -10.93
C ASN A 321 0.46 -13.22 -10.80
N LEU A 322 1.13 -12.27 -10.17
CA LEU A 322 0.67 -10.88 -10.11
C LEU A 322 0.58 -10.25 -11.51
N ALA A 323 1.55 -10.54 -12.41
CA ALA A 323 1.54 -10.03 -13.77
C ALA A 323 0.41 -10.64 -14.63
N LYS A 324 -0.01 -11.87 -14.38
CA LYS A 324 -1.24 -12.44 -14.99
C LYS A 324 -2.49 -11.63 -14.61
N GLY A 325 -2.49 -11.01 -13.43
CA GLY A 325 -3.48 -10.04 -12.96
C GLY A 325 -3.18 -8.60 -13.39
N TYR A 326 -2.30 -8.42 -14.38
CA TYR A 326 -1.89 -7.12 -14.96
C TYR A 326 -1.01 -6.26 -14.04
N ALA A 327 -0.73 -6.67 -12.82
CA ALA A 327 0.13 -5.94 -11.90
C ALA A 327 1.60 -6.10 -12.31
N ARG A 328 2.31 -5.00 -12.51
CA ARG A 328 3.71 -5.07 -12.99
C ARG A 328 4.63 -5.56 -11.87
N PRO A 329 5.57 -6.47 -12.20
CA PRO A 329 6.59 -6.92 -11.26
C PRO A 329 7.34 -5.74 -10.64
N ILE A 330 7.66 -5.84 -9.36
CA ILE A 330 8.55 -4.88 -8.69
C ILE A 330 10.02 -5.20 -8.95
N ARG A 331 10.34 -6.46 -9.24
CA ARG A 331 11.69 -6.91 -9.58
C ARG A 331 11.86 -6.87 -11.09
N GLU A 332 12.80 -6.03 -11.57
CA GLU A 332 13.10 -5.88 -12.99
C GLU A 332 13.75 -7.12 -13.64
N SER A 333 14.36 -7.98 -12.81
CA SER A 333 14.99 -9.24 -13.24
C SER A 333 14.00 -10.30 -13.70
N VAL A 334 12.72 -10.21 -13.30
CA VAL A 334 11.69 -11.20 -13.63
C VAL A 334 11.38 -11.23 -15.11
N LYS A 335 11.55 -12.40 -15.72
CA LYS A 335 11.22 -12.62 -17.13
C LYS A 335 9.79 -13.15 -17.23
N LEU A 336 8.91 -12.31 -17.73
CA LEU A 336 7.52 -12.69 -17.95
C LEU A 336 7.41 -13.65 -19.15
N PRO A 337 6.55 -14.69 -19.09
CA PRO A 337 6.13 -15.45 -20.25
C PRO A 337 5.55 -14.53 -21.34
N GLU A 338 5.74 -14.87 -22.60
CA GLU A 338 5.34 -14.04 -23.73
C GLU A 338 3.84 -13.70 -23.72
N ASP A 339 3.01 -14.67 -23.39
CA ASP A 339 1.55 -14.50 -23.29
C ASP A 339 1.12 -13.59 -22.13
N VAL A 340 1.90 -13.53 -21.05
CA VAL A 340 1.68 -12.61 -19.91
C VAL A 340 2.18 -11.22 -20.29
N ALA A 341 3.38 -11.12 -20.84
CA ALA A 341 3.96 -9.84 -21.25
C ALA A 341 3.09 -9.13 -22.31
N ALA A 342 2.49 -9.87 -23.23
CA ALA A 342 1.62 -9.34 -24.29
C ALA A 342 0.31 -8.70 -23.75
N LYS A 343 -0.07 -9.00 -22.52
CA LYS A 343 -1.26 -8.39 -21.86
C LYS A 343 -0.97 -7.05 -21.21
N LEU A 344 0.29 -6.75 -20.89
CA LEU A 344 0.72 -5.51 -20.25
C LEU A 344 0.92 -4.41 -21.30
N LEU A 345 0.90 -3.16 -20.86
CA LEU A 345 1.34 -2.06 -21.71
C LEU A 345 2.86 -2.18 -21.98
N PRO A 346 3.32 -1.77 -23.17
CA PRO A 346 4.73 -1.83 -23.50
C PRO A 346 5.57 -0.93 -22.58
N THR A 347 6.82 -1.31 -22.33
CA THR A 347 7.71 -0.60 -21.39
C THR A 347 7.88 0.88 -21.75
N GLU A 348 7.83 1.22 -23.02
CA GLU A 348 7.95 2.60 -23.53
C GLU A 348 6.82 3.50 -23.07
N ALA A 349 5.64 2.94 -22.73
CA ALA A 349 4.52 3.70 -22.17
C ALA A 349 4.84 4.32 -20.79
N TYR A 350 5.85 3.80 -20.11
CA TYR A 350 6.21 4.21 -18.74
C TYR A 350 7.43 5.14 -18.68
N THR A 351 7.95 5.61 -19.80
CA THR A 351 9.19 6.40 -19.88
C THR A 351 9.17 7.65 -18.99
N ASN A 352 8.01 8.29 -18.84
CA ASN A 352 7.83 9.52 -18.05
C ASN A 352 7.10 9.26 -16.72
N VAL A 353 7.02 8.03 -16.27
CA VAL A 353 6.41 7.67 -14.99
C VAL A 353 7.46 7.81 -13.88
N LYS A 354 7.09 8.44 -12.76
CA LYS A 354 7.98 8.67 -11.63
C LYS A 354 7.38 8.08 -10.34
N PRO A 355 8.19 7.49 -9.46
CA PRO A 355 7.74 7.18 -8.11
C PRO A 355 7.57 8.49 -7.31
N VAL A 356 6.82 8.42 -6.22
CA VAL A 356 6.85 9.43 -5.16
C VAL A 356 8.25 9.44 -4.57
N ALA A 357 8.93 10.57 -4.57
CA ALA A 357 10.30 10.66 -4.11
C ALA A 357 10.40 10.63 -2.58
N ASP A 358 9.44 11.26 -1.89
CA ASP A 358 9.36 11.25 -0.42
C ASP A 358 7.93 11.01 0.06
N TYR A 359 7.67 9.80 0.55
CA TYR A 359 6.34 9.42 1.04
C TYR A 359 5.92 10.15 2.32
N LYS A 360 6.85 10.69 3.12
CA LYS A 360 6.51 11.51 4.29
C LYS A 360 6.00 12.89 3.86
N VAL A 361 6.64 13.46 2.84
CA VAL A 361 6.15 14.72 2.23
C VAL A 361 4.79 14.50 1.58
N TRP A 362 4.61 13.39 0.86
CA TRP A 362 3.32 13.03 0.28
C TRP A 362 2.23 12.86 1.35
N GLU A 363 2.54 12.22 2.47
CA GLU A 363 1.58 12.04 3.58
C GLU A 363 1.05 13.38 4.10
N GLU A 364 1.92 14.38 4.27
CA GLU A 364 1.51 15.71 4.70
C GLU A 364 0.64 16.41 3.64
N THR A 365 1.01 16.28 2.37
CA THR A 365 0.21 16.81 1.26
C THR A 365 -1.16 16.13 1.17
N ALA A 366 -1.20 14.81 1.29
CA ALA A 366 -2.42 14.01 1.24
C ALA A 366 -3.42 14.36 2.36
N LYS A 367 -2.95 14.82 3.52
CA LYS A 367 -3.82 15.31 4.61
C LYS A 367 -4.60 16.58 4.23
N THR A 368 -4.01 17.44 3.43
CA THR A 368 -4.63 18.72 3.00
C THR A 368 -5.37 18.61 1.68
N LEU A 369 -5.02 17.64 0.86
CA LEU A 369 -5.59 17.45 -0.48
C LEU A 369 -7.13 17.31 -0.49
N PRO A 370 -7.79 16.58 0.43
CA PRO A 370 -9.25 16.50 0.48
C PRO A 370 -9.92 17.87 0.63
N GLN A 371 -9.39 18.74 1.47
CA GLN A 371 -9.92 20.09 1.68
C GLN A 371 -9.72 20.94 0.41
N LEU A 372 -8.51 20.96 -0.17
CA LEU A 372 -8.23 21.68 -1.41
C LEU A 372 -9.15 21.22 -2.55
N TRP A 373 -9.37 19.92 -2.67
CA TRP A 373 -10.26 19.35 -3.66
C TRP A 373 -11.71 19.83 -3.48
N GLN A 374 -12.22 19.84 -2.24
CA GLN A 374 -13.56 20.34 -1.94
C GLN A 374 -13.70 21.82 -2.28
N GLU A 375 -12.75 22.66 -1.85
CA GLU A 375 -12.80 24.11 -1.99
C GLU A 375 -12.62 24.59 -3.42
N ARG A 376 -11.87 23.86 -4.28
CA ARG A 376 -11.49 24.32 -5.60
C ARG A 376 -12.06 23.50 -6.76
N VAL A 377 -12.37 22.23 -6.56
CA VAL A 377 -12.83 21.36 -7.62
C VAL A 377 -14.30 21.02 -7.44
N LEU A 378 -14.69 20.43 -6.29
CA LEU A 378 -16.05 19.96 -6.07
C LEU A 378 -17.09 21.06 -6.13
N ILE A 379 -16.79 22.29 -5.70
CA ILE A 379 -17.71 23.43 -5.80
C ILE A 379 -18.14 23.77 -7.23
N HIS A 380 -17.39 23.32 -8.25
CA HIS A 380 -17.69 23.50 -9.66
C HIS A 380 -18.31 22.25 -10.32
N MET A 381 -18.47 21.16 -9.58
CA MET A 381 -19.08 19.91 -10.05
C MET A 381 -20.56 19.89 -9.63
N ASN A 382 -21.46 20.29 -10.52
CA ASN A 382 -22.92 20.28 -10.33
C ASN A 382 -23.56 19.00 -10.87
#